data_a3d66299ab3a87477c80826ba9c048c9
#
_entry.id   a3d66299ab3a87477c80826ba9c048c9
#
_cell.length_a   1.000
_cell.length_b   1.000
_cell.length_c   1.000
_cell.angle_alpha   90.00
_cell.angle_beta   90.00
_cell.angle_gamma   90.00
#
_symmetry.space_group_name_H-M   'P 1'
#
loop_
_entity.id
_entity.type
_entity.pdbx_description
1 polymer ?
#
loop_
_entity_poly.entity_id
_entity_poly.type
_entity_poly.pdbx_seq_one_letter_code
_entity_poly.pdbx_strand_id
1 'polypeptide(L)'
;MSKLEELIEQYCPDGVEWHPFFDVCDLIRGITYNKEQEAKTQADDAYKVLRANNITLHLNILNFEDVKLVSKDVMVKPTQHLFAGDILMCAGSGSKEHVGKVAFIPENMDYTFGGFMAVVRCKDAILPRFVYHILTSGYFSNHLDVQINSSTINNINKQVMQSFEIPVPPLPVQEEIVRILDTFTELQAELQAELQ
;
A
#
# COMPACT_ATOMS: atom_id res chain seq x y z
N MET A 1 -10.94 17.44 26.46
CA MET A 1 -10.67 16.11 25.89
C MET A 1 -10.88 16.20 24.40
N SER A 2 -10.00 15.65 23.59
CA SER A 2 -10.20 15.63 22.14
C SER A 2 -11.25 14.56 21.78
N LYS A 3 -11.87 14.69 20.61
CA LYS A 3 -12.84 13.69 20.14
C LYS A 3 -12.22 12.28 20.08
N LEU A 4 -10.94 12.17 19.71
CA LEU A 4 -10.24 10.89 19.68
C LEU A 4 -10.10 10.29 21.09
N GLU A 5 -9.76 11.10 22.11
CA GLU A 5 -9.67 10.63 23.51
C GLU A 5 -11.03 10.11 24.02
N GLU A 6 -12.12 10.82 23.72
CA GLU A 6 -13.49 10.40 24.08
C GLU A 6 -13.86 9.06 23.43
N LEU A 7 -13.52 8.88 22.14
CA LEU A 7 -13.77 7.63 21.42
C LEU A 7 -12.92 6.47 21.97
N ILE A 8 -11.66 6.72 22.33
CA ILE A 8 -10.79 5.71 22.92
C ILE A 8 -11.33 5.28 24.30
N GLU A 9 -11.74 6.22 25.17
CA GLU A 9 -12.34 5.88 26.45
C GLU A 9 -13.63 5.07 26.29
N GLN A 10 -14.45 5.44 25.30
CA GLN A 10 -15.73 4.78 25.08
C GLN A 10 -15.60 3.38 24.47
N TYR A 11 -14.72 3.20 23.49
CA TYR A 11 -14.66 2.00 22.66
C TYR A 11 -13.46 1.09 22.96
N CYS A 12 -12.43 1.60 23.61
CA CYS A 12 -11.20 0.86 23.92
C CYS A 12 -10.80 1.00 25.41
N PRO A 13 -11.73 0.81 26.38
CA PRO A 13 -11.42 1.01 27.80
C PRO A 13 -10.31 0.07 28.30
N ASP A 14 -10.19 -1.11 27.70
CA ASP A 14 -9.18 -2.12 28.04
C ASP A 14 -7.99 -2.12 27.06
N GLY A 15 -7.89 -1.10 26.18
CA GLY A 15 -6.86 -1.00 25.14
C GLY A 15 -7.34 -1.44 23.76
N VAL A 16 -6.41 -1.52 22.81
CA VAL A 16 -6.67 -1.90 21.42
C VAL A 16 -6.14 -3.31 21.16
N GLU A 17 -6.95 -4.16 20.54
CA GLU A 17 -6.53 -5.49 20.10
C GLU A 17 -5.56 -5.41 18.92
N TRP A 18 -4.54 -6.29 18.93
CA TRP A 18 -3.58 -6.44 17.85
C TRP A 18 -3.84 -7.75 17.11
N HIS A 19 -3.87 -7.68 15.80
CA HIS A 19 -4.14 -8.83 14.94
C HIS A 19 -2.97 -9.08 13.99
N PRO A 20 -2.62 -10.35 13.71
CA PRO A 20 -1.71 -10.68 12.62
C PRO A 20 -2.19 -10.06 11.31
N PHE A 21 -1.27 -9.55 10.49
CA PHE A 21 -1.59 -8.88 9.23
C PHE A 21 -2.60 -9.67 8.37
N PHE A 22 -2.40 -10.97 8.21
CA PHE A 22 -3.25 -11.79 7.35
C PHE A 22 -4.64 -12.08 7.90
N ASP A 23 -4.92 -11.75 9.16
CA ASP A 23 -6.28 -11.85 9.71
C ASP A 23 -7.15 -10.71 9.18
N VAL A 24 -6.56 -9.55 8.90
CA VAL A 24 -7.27 -8.32 8.52
C VAL A 24 -6.97 -7.82 7.10
N CYS A 25 -5.92 -8.34 6.45
CA CYS A 25 -5.54 -7.96 5.09
C CYS A 25 -5.09 -9.18 4.27
N ASP A 26 -5.15 -9.05 2.96
CA ASP A 26 -4.51 -9.95 2.01
C ASP A 26 -3.33 -9.26 1.34
N LEU A 27 -2.29 -10.02 0.98
CA LEU A 27 -1.15 -9.55 0.20
C LEU A 27 -1.16 -10.26 -1.17
N ILE A 28 -1.50 -9.52 -2.20
CA ILE A 28 -1.68 -10.04 -3.57
C ILE A 28 -0.47 -9.65 -4.41
N ARG A 29 0.27 -10.61 -4.93
CA ARG A 29 1.42 -10.35 -5.81
C ARG A 29 0.98 -10.00 -7.21
N GLY A 30 1.76 -9.10 -7.85
CA GLY A 30 1.55 -8.69 -9.22
C GLY A 30 1.89 -9.77 -10.25
N ILE A 31 1.68 -9.42 -11.53
CA ILE A 31 1.93 -10.30 -12.68
C ILE A 31 3.44 -10.44 -12.95
N THR A 32 3.82 -11.62 -13.43
CA THR A 32 5.17 -11.87 -13.94
C THR A 32 5.11 -11.96 -15.46
N TYR A 33 5.99 -11.27 -16.14
CA TYR A 33 6.13 -11.27 -17.59
C TYR A 33 7.61 -11.14 -17.97
N ASN A 34 7.95 -11.53 -19.18
CA ASN A 34 9.29 -11.41 -19.74
C ASN A 34 9.37 -10.20 -20.69
N LYS A 35 10.58 -9.86 -21.13
CA LYS A 35 10.83 -8.71 -22.00
C LYS A 35 10.14 -8.80 -23.36
N GLU A 36 9.92 -10.01 -23.87
CA GLU A 36 9.26 -10.26 -25.16
C GLU A 36 7.75 -9.99 -25.08
N GLN A 37 7.17 -10.09 -23.90
CA GLN A 37 5.78 -9.79 -23.58
C GLN A 37 5.54 -8.30 -23.31
N GLU A 38 6.57 -7.47 -23.31
CA GLU A 38 6.39 -6.02 -23.28
C GLU A 38 5.81 -5.56 -24.63
N ALA A 39 4.62 -4.94 -24.57
CA ALA A 39 3.96 -4.43 -25.76
C ALA A 39 4.71 -3.21 -26.31
N LYS A 40 4.94 -3.20 -27.63
CA LYS A 40 5.60 -2.08 -28.32
C LYS A 40 4.61 -1.02 -28.81
N THR A 41 3.32 -1.24 -28.69
CA THR A 41 2.25 -0.43 -29.27
C THR A 41 1.06 -0.23 -28.34
N GLN A 42 0.41 0.90 -28.53
CA GLN A 42 -0.82 1.49 -28.02
C GLN A 42 -1.53 0.81 -26.82
N ALA A 43 -1.84 1.64 -25.84
CA ALA A 43 -2.42 1.26 -24.54
C ALA A 43 -3.75 0.48 -24.61
N ASP A 44 -4.49 0.58 -25.72
CA ASP A 44 -5.85 0.00 -25.84
C ASP A 44 -5.86 -1.52 -26.00
N ASP A 45 -4.75 -2.11 -26.50
CA ASP A 45 -4.61 -3.57 -26.66
C ASP A 45 -3.52 -4.18 -25.75
N ALA A 46 -3.24 -3.54 -24.65
CA ALA A 46 -2.24 -3.99 -23.69
C ALA A 46 -2.71 -3.77 -22.24
N TYR A 47 -2.16 -4.57 -21.32
CA TYR A 47 -2.29 -4.28 -19.90
C TYR A 47 -1.36 -3.13 -19.51
N LYS A 48 -1.90 -2.16 -18.77
CA LYS A 48 -1.14 -1.09 -18.13
C LYS A 48 -0.61 -1.59 -16.79
N VAL A 49 0.70 -1.69 -16.65
CA VAL A 49 1.36 -2.33 -15.49
C VAL A 49 2.12 -1.31 -14.68
N LEU A 50 1.71 -1.11 -13.43
CA LEU A 50 2.42 -0.26 -12.48
C LEU A 50 3.60 -1.01 -11.85
N ARG A 51 4.69 -0.29 -11.65
CA ARG A 51 5.95 -0.78 -11.10
C ARG A 51 6.44 0.14 -9.97
N ALA A 52 7.60 -0.14 -9.41
CA ALA A 52 8.17 0.63 -8.30
C ALA A 52 8.36 2.13 -8.61
N ASN A 53 8.65 2.50 -9.86
CA ASN A 53 8.76 3.90 -10.29
C ASN A 53 7.42 4.64 -10.36
N ASN A 54 6.31 3.91 -10.36
CA ASN A 54 4.97 4.51 -10.35
C ASN A 54 4.46 4.88 -8.94
N ILE A 55 5.29 4.71 -7.91
CA ILE A 55 5.06 5.26 -6.57
C ILE A 55 6.17 6.26 -6.28
N THR A 56 5.83 7.48 -5.91
CA THR A 56 6.82 8.51 -5.54
C THR A 56 7.50 8.15 -4.22
N LEU A 57 8.79 8.51 -4.09
CA LEU A 57 9.59 8.04 -2.95
C LEU A 57 9.17 8.67 -1.60
N HIS A 58 8.86 9.97 -1.60
CA HIS A 58 8.62 10.70 -0.35
C HIS A 58 7.14 10.99 -0.07
N LEU A 59 6.33 11.08 -1.12
CA LEU A 59 4.92 11.46 -0.99
C LEU A 59 3.99 10.25 -0.95
N ASN A 60 4.47 9.05 -1.29
CA ASN A 60 3.66 7.83 -1.33
C ASN A 60 2.39 7.96 -2.21
N ILE A 61 2.51 8.66 -3.34
CA ILE A 61 1.44 8.85 -4.32
C ILE A 61 1.76 8.18 -5.64
N LEU A 62 0.72 7.90 -6.43
CA LEU A 62 0.87 7.33 -7.76
C LEU A 62 1.48 8.34 -8.74
N ASN A 63 2.31 7.82 -9.64
CA ASN A 63 2.88 8.51 -10.80
C ASN A 63 2.67 7.65 -12.05
N PHE A 64 2.14 8.24 -13.10
CA PHE A 64 1.79 7.55 -14.35
C PHE A 64 2.68 7.93 -15.54
N GLU A 65 3.79 8.64 -15.34
CA GLU A 65 4.67 9.10 -16.42
C GLU A 65 5.32 7.95 -17.21
N ASP A 66 5.69 6.84 -16.53
CA ASP A 66 6.30 5.67 -17.14
C ASP A 66 5.52 4.40 -16.78
N VAL A 67 4.37 4.23 -17.38
CA VAL A 67 3.56 3.00 -17.24
C VAL A 67 4.04 1.96 -18.24
N LYS A 68 4.31 0.74 -17.77
CA LYS A 68 4.69 -0.36 -18.67
C LYS A 68 3.46 -0.94 -19.34
N LEU A 69 3.58 -1.19 -20.64
CA LEU A 69 2.56 -1.91 -21.41
C LEU A 69 2.98 -3.37 -21.60
N VAL A 70 2.07 -4.30 -21.33
CA VAL A 70 2.30 -5.75 -21.42
C VAL A 70 1.20 -6.40 -22.22
N SER A 71 1.59 -7.35 -23.10
CA SER A 71 0.68 -8.09 -23.98
C SER A 71 -0.50 -8.75 -23.23
N LYS A 72 -1.67 -8.73 -23.84
CA LYS A 72 -2.86 -9.45 -23.33
C LYS A 72 -2.68 -10.98 -23.27
N ASP A 73 -1.63 -11.53 -23.87
CA ASP A 73 -1.28 -12.95 -23.75
C ASP A 73 -0.78 -13.33 -22.36
N VAL A 74 -0.37 -12.34 -21.56
CA VAL A 74 -0.01 -12.57 -20.17
C VAL A 74 -1.27 -12.81 -19.34
N MET A 75 -1.28 -13.90 -18.59
CA MET A 75 -2.41 -14.21 -17.71
C MET A 75 -2.45 -13.22 -16.54
N VAL A 76 -3.54 -12.45 -16.46
CA VAL A 76 -3.85 -11.56 -15.34
C VAL A 76 -5.10 -12.10 -14.63
N LYS A 77 -4.97 -12.40 -13.34
CA LYS A 77 -6.11 -12.86 -12.54
C LYS A 77 -7.01 -11.65 -12.18
N PRO A 78 -8.33 -11.86 -11.99
CA PRO A 78 -9.21 -10.77 -11.56
C PRO A 78 -8.74 -10.04 -10.31
N THR A 79 -8.09 -10.74 -9.37
CA THR A 79 -7.54 -10.16 -8.14
C THR A 79 -6.29 -9.28 -8.38
N GLN A 80 -5.66 -9.36 -9.55
CA GLN A 80 -4.47 -8.59 -9.92
C GLN A 80 -4.81 -7.28 -10.66
N HIS A 81 -6.06 -6.84 -10.62
CA HIS A 81 -6.47 -5.48 -10.98
C HIS A 81 -6.54 -4.60 -9.74
N LEU A 82 -6.43 -3.29 -9.95
CA LEU A 82 -6.49 -2.29 -8.87
C LEU A 82 -7.93 -1.85 -8.63
N PHE A 83 -8.37 -1.98 -7.40
CA PHE A 83 -9.70 -1.58 -6.95
C PHE A 83 -9.60 -0.45 -5.93
N ALA A 84 -10.70 0.33 -5.82
CA ALA A 84 -10.83 1.34 -4.78
C ALA A 84 -10.56 0.75 -3.39
N GLY A 85 -9.74 1.43 -2.60
CA GLY A 85 -9.33 0.96 -1.28
C GLY A 85 -8.11 0.04 -1.26
N ASP A 86 -7.61 -0.42 -2.42
CA ASP A 86 -6.33 -1.13 -2.47
C ASP A 86 -5.16 -0.22 -2.06
N ILE A 87 -4.12 -0.82 -1.50
CA ILE A 87 -2.86 -0.13 -1.22
C ILE A 87 -1.76 -0.83 -2.05
N LEU A 88 -1.30 -0.16 -3.10
CA LEU A 88 -0.22 -0.66 -3.95
C LEU A 88 1.11 -0.50 -3.19
N MET A 89 1.89 -1.57 -3.08
CA MET A 89 3.14 -1.63 -2.35
C MET A 89 4.29 -2.07 -3.24
N CYS A 90 5.42 -1.41 -3.15
CA CYS A 90 6.68 -1.92 -3.70
C CYS A 90 7.20 -3.03 -2.78
N ALA A 91 6.92 -4.26 -3.16
CA ALA A 91 7.26 -5.43 -2.35
C ALA A 91 8.67 -5.97 -2.62
N GLY A 92 9.35 -5.51 -3.66
CA GLY A 92 10.73 -5.88 -3.97
C GLY A 92 11.40 -4.85 -4.87
N SER A 93 12.67 -4.56 -4.59
CA SER A 93 13.48 -3.63 -5.38
C SER A 93 14.97 -3.94 -5.22
N GLY A 94 15.76 -3.61 -6.25
CA GLY A 94 17.22 -3.60 -6.16
C GLY A 94 17.75 -2.54 -5.19
N SER A 95 16.98 -1.46 -4.95
CA SER A 95 17.30 -0.44 -3.96
C SER A 95 16.41 -0.59 -2.72
N LYS A 96 17.04 -0.68 -1.54
CA LYS A 96 16.35 -0.87 -0.26
C LYS A 96 15.35 0.26 0.04
N GLU A 97 15.66 1.49 -0.36
CA GLU A 97 14.83 2.67 -0.11
C GLU A 97 13.45 2.62 -0.80
N HIS A 98 13.30 1.81 -1.85
CA HIS A 98 12.02 1.65 -2.53
C HIS A 98 11.14 0.55 -1.93
N VAL A 99 11.71 -0.37 -1.16
CA VAL A 99 10.98 -1.48 -0.57
C VAL A 99 10.08 -0.97 0.56
N GLY A 100 8.80 -1.33 0.53
CA GLY A 100 7.81 -0.90 1.51
C GLY A 100 7.12 0.42 1.21
N LYS A 101 7.55 1.19 0.19
CA LYS A 101 6.78 2.38 -0.20
C LYS A 101 5.42 1.97 -0.77
N VAL A 102 4.40 2.75 -0.47
CA VAL A 102 3.01 2.44 -0.79
C VAL A 102 2.32 3.61 -1.47
N ALA A 103 1.24 3.33 -2.21
CA ALA A 103 0.31 4.34 -2.70
C ALA A 103 -1.13 3.85 -2.52
N PHE A 104 -2.01 4.74 -2.10
CA PHE A 104 -3.43 4.45 -1.94
C PHE A 104 -4.15 4.52 -3.29
N ILE A 105 -5.07 3.58 -3.55
CA ILE A 105 -5.87 3.52 -4.76
C ILE A 105 -7.27 4.08 -4.45
N PRO A 106 -7.59 5.31 -4.90
CA PRO A 106 -8.84 5.98 -4.51
C PRO A 106 -10.08 5.46 -5.25
N GLU A 107 -9.89 4.88 -6.43
CA GLU A 107 -10.96 4.41 -7.32
C GLU A 107 -10.55 3.16 -8.08
N ASN A 108 -11.51 2.47 -8.69
CA ASN A 108 -11.21 1.34 -9.56
C ASN A 108 -10.44 1.82 -10.79
N MET A 109 -9.32 1.17 -11.10
CA MET A 109 -8.41 1.57 -12.15
C MET A 109 -8.18 0.43 -13.14
N ASP A 110 -8.17 0.75 -14.45
CA ASP A 110 -7.78 -0.20 -15.51
C ASP A 110 -6.26 -0.38 -15.57
N TYR A 111 -5.70 -0.83 -14.44
CA TYR A 111 -4.28 -1.12 -14.25
C TYR A 111 -4.10 -2.45 -13.54
N THR A 112 -2.97 -3.09 -13.83
CA THR A 112 -2.41 -4.17 -13.04
C THR A 112 -1.02 -3.76 -12.52
N PHE A 113 -0.31 -4.64 -11.87
CA PHE A 113 0.98 -4.33 -11.23
C PHE A 113 1.97 -5.47 -11.43
N GLY A 114 3.24 -5.13 -11.53
CA GLY A 114 4.32 -6.08 -11.82
C GLY A 114 4.70 -6.95 -10.62
N GLY A 115 5.41 -8.04 -10.86
CA GLY A 115 5.76 -9.06 -9.87
C GLY A 115 6.61 -8.59 -8.68
N PHE A 116 7.27 -7.43 -8.79
CA PHE A 116 7.95 -6.76 -7.68
C PHE A 116 7.03 -5.89 -6.84
N MET A 117 5.77 -5.76 -7.28
CA MET A 117 4.72 -5.06 -6.55
C MET A 117 3.80 -6.06 -5.85
N ALA A 118 3.10 -5.58 -4.86
CA ALA A 118 1.97 -6.28 -4.25
C ALA A 118 0.84 -5.27 -3.96
N VAL A 119 -0.37 -5.78 -3.82
CA VAL A 119 -1.50 -5.03 -3.29
C VAL A 119 -1.81 -5.56 -1.91
N VAL A 120 -1.94 -4.65 -0.95
CA VAL A 120 -2.58 -4.90 0.34
C VAL A 120 -4.06 -4.58 0.17
N ARG A 121 -4.90 -5.59 0.36
CA ARG A 121 -6.36 -5.48 0.28
C ARG A 121 -6.96 -5.79 1.63
N CYS A 122 -7.66 -4.80 2.19
CA CYS A 122 -8.25 -4.90 3.51
C CYS A 122 -9.53 -5.75 3.52
N LYS A 123 -9.78 -6.42 4.65
CA LYS A 123 -11.03 -7.11 4.96
C LYS A 123 -11.96 -6.18 5.73
N ASP A 124 -13.20 -6.61 5.96
CA ASP A 124 -14.29 -5.75 6.47
C ASP A 124 -14.04 -5.09 7.83
N ALA A 125 -13.16 -5.66 8.68
CA ALA A 125 -12.94 -5.16 10.04
C ALA A 125 -12.02 -3.93 10.12
N ILE A 126 -11.34 -3.56 9.03
CA ILE A 126 -10.33 -2.52 9.03
C ILE A 126 -10.46 -1.58 7.83
N LEU A 127 -10.36 -0.28 8.06
CA LEU A 127 -10.44 0.72 7.01
C LEU A 127 -9.14 0.74 6.17
N PRO A 128 -9.24 0.67 4.84
CA PRO A 128 -8.06 0.72 3.97
C PRO A 128 -7.19 1.95 4.19
N ARG A 129 -7.80 3.11 4.42
CA ARG A 129 -7.07 4.36 4.66
C ARG A 129 -6.33 4.33 6.01
N PHE A 130 -6.90 3.67 7.02
CA PHE A 130 -6.23 3.44 8.30
C PHE A 130 -4.98 2.56 8.14
N VAL A 131 -5.09 1.44 7.39
CA VAL A 131 -3.95 0.59 7.06
C VAL A 131 -2.89 1.34 6.25
N TYR A 132 -3.30 2.18 5.30
CA TYR A 132 -2.36 3.03 4.56
C TYR A 132 -1.51 3.90 5.49
N HIS A 133 -2.11 4.54 6.49
CA HIS A 133 -1.38 5.34 7.48
C HIS A 133 -0.43 4.49 8.33
N ILE A 134 -0.82 3.26 8.69
CA ILE A 134 0.08 2.33 9.38
C ILE A 134 1.28 1.99 8.50
N LEU A 135 1.06 1.66 7.23
CA LEU A 135 2.12 1.27 6.28
C LEU A 135 3.03 2.45 5.86
N THR A 136 2.59 3.69 6.04
CA THR A 136 3.43 4.88 5.83
C THR A 136 4.13 5.37 7.11
N SER A 137 3.84 4.76 8.25
CA SER A 137 4.39 5.15 9.55
C SER A 137 5.77 4.56 9.83
N GLY A 138 6.46 5.13 10.83
CA GLY A 138 7.69 4.58 11.38
C GLY A 138 7.53 3.18 11.97
N TYR A 139 6.33 2.79 12.39
CA TYR A 139 6.06 1.46 12.91
C TYR A 139 6.31 0.37 11.85
N PHE A 140 5.79 0.55 10.63
CA PHE A 140 6.02 -0.40 9.55
C PHE A 140 7.47 -0.36 9.04
N SER A 141 8.07 0.81 8.88
CA SER A 141 9.46 0.91 8.44
C SER A 141 10.43 0.25 9.42
N ASN A 142 10.22 0.39 10.72
CA ASN A 142 11.01 -0.29 11.76
C ASN A 142 10.85 -1.82 11.67
N HIS A 143 9.63 -2.32 11.45
CA HIS A 143 9.39 -3.74 11.22
C HIS A 143 10.18 -4.26 10.01
N LEU A 144 10.13 -3.54 8.89
CA LEU A 144 10.89 -3.91 7.69
C LEU A 144 12.39 -3.89 7.92
N ASP A 145 12.91 -2.90 8.63
CA ASP A 145 14.35 -2.82 8.94
C ASP A 145 14.83 -4.03 9.73
N VAL A 146 14.06 -4.51 10.70
CA VAL A 146 14.39 -5.73 11.45
C VAL A 146 14.34 -6.96 10.56
N GLN A 147 13.30 -7.12 9.74
CA GLN A 147 13.08 -8.32 8.94
C GLN A 147 13.98 -8.40 7.70
N ILE A 148 14.26 -7.29 7.03
CA ILE A 148 15.03 -7.24 5.78
C ILE A 148 16.55 -7.27 6.06
N ASN A 149 17.02 -6.68 7.16
CA ASN A 149 18.45 -6.74 7.52
C ASN A 149 18.94 -8.17 7.84
N SER A 150 18.03 -9.09 8.13
CA SER A 150 18.32 -10.50 8.34
C SER A 150 18.39 -11.31 7.03
N SER A 151 18.04 -10.73 5.88
CA SER A 151 17.98 -11.41 4.59
C SER A 151 18.83 -10.72 3.52
N THR A 152 19.40 -11.50 2.59
CA THR A 152 20.17 -11.00 1.44
C THR A 152 19.27 -10.43 0.33
N ILE A 153 17.95 -10.47 0.48
CA ILE A 153 16.99 -10.08 -0.57
C ILE A 153 16.05 -9.02 -0.02
N ASN A 154 16.09 -7.83 -0.61
CA ASN A 154 15.16 -6.72 -0.34
C ASN A 154 13.77 -7.06 -0.89
N ASN A 155 13.05 -7.97 -0.24
CA ASN A 155 11.74 -8.43 -0.70
C ASN A 155 10.78 -8.69 0.47
N ILE A 156 9.65 -8.00 0.46
CA ILE A 156 8.53 -8.22 1.37
C ILE A 156 7.77 -9.46 0.89
N ASN A 157 8.03 -10.58 1.49
CA ASN A 157 7.34 -11.85 1.22
C ASN A 157 6.27 -12.14 2.28
N LYS A 158 5.59 -13.28 2.15
CA LYS A 158 4.57 -13.72 3.10
C LYS A 158 5.12 -13.81 4.53
N GLN A 159 6.36 -14.28 4.71
CA GLN A 159 6.96 -14.47 6.03
C GLN A 159 7.20 -13.12 6.74
N VAL A 160 7.67 -12.10 6.02
CA VAL A 160 7.84 -10.74 6.54
C VAL A 160 6.51 -10.17 7.04
N MET A 161 5.43 -10.31 6.25
CA MET A 161 4.12 -9.79 6.63
C MET A 161 3.40 -10.66 7.67
N GLN A 162 3.72 -11.94 7.78
CA GLN A 162 3.11 -12.84 8.78
C GLN A 162 3.49 -12.47 10.21
N SER A 163 4.68 -11.87 10.42
CA SER A 163 5.14 -11.38 11.71
C SER A 163 4.75 -9.92 11.99
N PHE A 164 4.04 -9.28 11.07
CA PHE A 164 3.54 -7.92 11.25
C PHE A 164 2.16 -7.93 11.88
N GLU A 165 2.03 -7.29 13.03
CA GLU A 165 0.76 -7.12 13.73
C GLU A 165 0.19 -5.72 13.49
N ILE A 166 -1.12 -5.61 13.41
CA ILE A 166 -1.84 -4.36 13.18
C ILE A 166 -2.81 -4.13 14.34
N PRO A 167 -2.83 -2.92 14.94
CA PRO A 167 -3.86 -2.55 15.91
C PRO A 167 -5.20 -2.39 15.17
N VAL A 168 -6.26 -2.97 15.70
CA VAL A 168 -7.60 -2.92 15.10
C VAL A 168 -8.60 -2.34 16.12
N PRO A 169 -8.56 -1.03 16.35
CA PRO A 169 -9.59 -0.40 17.17
C PRO A 169 -10.94 -0.44 16.45
N PRO A 170 -12.06 -0.30 17.17
CA PRO A 170 -13.38 -0.17 16.56
C PRO A 170 -13.45 0.92 15.48
N LEU A 171 -14.29 0.71 14.46
CA LEU A 171 -14.38 1.60 13.28
C LEU A 171 -14.49 3.10 13.60
N PRO A 172 -15.29 3.57 14.61
CA PRO A 172 -15.34 4.99 14.94
C PRO A 172 -13.99 5.59 15.34
N VAL A 173 -13.12 4.80 15.98
CA VAL A 173 -11.77 5.23 16.37
C VAL A 173 -10.85 5.27 15.13
N GLN A 174 -10.94 4.26 14.24
CA GLN A 174 -10.21 4.25 12.98
C GLN A 174 -10.58 5.46 12.11
N GLU A 175 -11.87 5.77 11.97
CA GLU A 175 -12.38 6.92 11.20
C GLU A 175 -11.82 8.24 11.72
N GLU A 176 -11.82 8.44 13.03
CA GLU A 176 -11.29 9.68 13.61
C GLU A 176 -9.77 9.80 13.44
N ILE A 177 -9.02 8.70 13.58
CA ILE A 177 -7.58 8.67 13.30
C ILE A 177 -7.31 9.02 11.83
N VAL A 178 -8.04 8.40 10.90
CA VAL A 178 -7.93 8.69 9.46
C VAL A 178 -8.20 10.16 9.18
N ARG A 179 -9.30 10.71 9.71
CA ARG A 179 -9.65 12.12 9.55
C ARG A 179 -8.51 13.06 9.99
N ILE A 180 -7.92 12.77 11.14
CA ILE A 180 -6.81 13.59 11.67
C ILE A 180 -5.59 13.49 10.75
N LEU A 181 -5.17 12.27 10.39
CA LEU A 181 -3.96 12.04 9.62
C LEU A 181 -4.09 12.52 8.16
N ASP A 182 -5.28 12.38 7.55
CA ASP A 182 -5.56 12.92 6.22
C ASP A 182 -5.47 14.45 6.21
N THR A 183 -6.05 15.11 7.23
CA THR A 183 -5.92 16.58 7.37
C THR A 183 -4.45 17.03 7.46
N PHE A 184 -3.62 16.32 8.20
CA PHE A 184 -2.19 16.64 8.25
C PHE A 184 -1.49 16.43 6.90
N THR A 185 -1.83 15.38 6.18
CA THR A 185 -1.27 15.07 4.86
C THR A 185 -1.64 16.16 3.83
N GLU A 186 -2.90 16.61 3.85
CA GLU A 186 -3.40 17.69 2.98
C GLU A 186 -2.68 19.01 3.27
N LEU A 187 -2.61 19.42 4.54
CA LEU A 187 -1.90 20.63 4.94
C LEU A 187 -0.41 20.62 4.58
N GLN A 188 0.24 19.45 4.70
CA GLN A 188 1.63 19.29 4.31
C GLN A 188 1.80 19.44 2.79
N ALA A 189 0.90 18.88 1.99
CA ALA A 189 0.93 19.01 0.53
C ALA A 189 0.68 20.45 0.08
N GLU A 190 -0.26 21.17 0.70
CA GLU A 190 -0.53 22.59 0.44
C GLU A 190 0.71 23.46 0.75
N LEU A 191 1.32 23.25 1.92
CA LEU A 191 2.52 23.99 2.32
C LEU A 191 3.70 23.75 1.36
N GLN A 192 3.87 22.52 0.87
CA GLN A 192 4.91 22.21 -0.11
C GLN A 192 4.65 22.87 -1.46
N ALA A 193 3.39 22.97 -1.87
CA ALA A 193 3.02 23.65 -3.12
C ALA A 193 3.24 25.17 -3.05
N GLU A 194 3.06 25.79 -1.88
CA GLU A 194 3.32 27.24 -1.69
C GLU A 194 4.81 27.58 -1.67
N LEU A 195 5.70 26.61 -1.39
CA LEU A 195 7.15 26.83 -1.31
C LEU A 195 7.89 26.59 -2.64
N GLN A 196 7.19 26.18 -3.70
CA GLN A 196 7.73 25.96 -5.05
C GLN A 196 7.40 27.13 -5.97
#